data_cd4f8fdcb03a67a84a66015b198c6847
#
_entry.id   cd4f8fdcb03a67a84a66015b198c6847
#
_cell.length_a   1.000
_cell.length_b   1.000
_cell.length_c   1.000
_cell.angle_alpha   90.00
_cell.angle_beta   90.00
_cell.angle_gamma   90.00
#
_symmetry.space_group_name_H-M   'P 1'
#
loop_
_entity.id
_entity.type
_entity.pdbx_description
1 polymer ?
#
loop_
_entity_poly.entity_id
_entity_poly.type
_entity_poly.pdbx_seq_one_letter_code
_entity_poly.pdbx_strand_id
1 'polypeptide(L)'
;MDRVIFHCDLNCFYASVELLSHPELREVPVAVAGDPASRHGIILAKNEPAKQCGVKTAETIWQAKKKCPNLVLLSAHHKLYREYSKKVNAIYDEYTDLAESFGIDESWLDVTNTLHLFGGDAKALANAIRQRVKRELGLTLSVGVSFNKVFAKLGSDYKKPDATTVISRENWRSIVWPLPVGDLLYVGGAAQKLLGQYGVKTIGQLAACKKETLETLMGKMGTQLYEYANGLDSAPVRARLDAEPVKSVGNGTTFPQNLTTRIQVRSGIAVLADSVSTRLRREGLYAGGIQVTVRDPAFHDRSRQKQLPAPTHLILDLTNAAMALTEELWTPPAPIRALTVTAIHLSPAGEAYEQADLFDPTAGQRNARQEKLESAMDAIRKKYGGGAIVYGAARPEKEEDPLP
;
A
#
# COMPACT_ATOMS: atom_id res chain seq x y z
N MET A 1 -28.00 -18.32 -9.67
CA MET A 1 -27.39 -17.39 -10.65
C MET A 1 -25.94 -17.21 -10.23
N ASP A 2 -24.97 -17.31 -11.17
CA ASP A 2 -23.56 -17.06 -10.83
C ASP A 2 -23.37 -15.58 -10.50
N ARG A 3 -22.42 -15.29 -9.61
CA ARG A 3 -22.02 -13.91 -9.33
C ARG A 3 -21.38 -13.29 -10.58
N VAL A 4 -21.54 -11.99 -10.73
CA VAL A 4 -20.89 -11.19 -11.78
C VAL A 4 -19.99 -10.17 -11.11
N ILE A 5 -18.70 -10.48 -11.05
CA ILE A 5 -17.69 -9.68 -10.37
C ILE A 5 -16.76 -9.06 -11.41
N PHE A 6 -16.58 -7.75 -11.34
CA PHE A 6 -15.59 -7.03 -12.10
C PHE A 6 -14.36 -6.78 -11.23
N HIS A 7 -13.18 -6.85 -11.82
CA HIS A 7 -11.98 -6.24 -11.29
C HIS A 7 -11.54 -5.14 -12.25
N CYS A 8 -11.55 -3.92 -11.77
CA CYS A 8 -11.17 -2.72 -12.50
C CYS A 8 -9.77 -2.29 -12.07
N ASP A 9 -8.85 -2.07 -13.03
CA ASP A 9 -7.45 -1.76 -12.79
C ASP A 9 -7.00 -0.64 -13.75
N LEU A 10 -6.62 0.53 -13.21
CA LEU A 10 -6.19 1.69 -13.97
C LEU A 10 -4.82 1.46 -14.59
N ASN A 11 -4.72 1.64 -15.91
CA ASN A 11 -3.49 1.35 -16.63
C ASN A 11 -2.41 2.41 -16.34
N CYS A 12 -1.23 1.95 -15.91
CA CYS A 12 -0.06 2.82 -15.63
C CYS A 12 -0.41 4.02 -14.74
N PHE A 13 -1.24 3.84 -13.72
CA PHE A 13 -2.04 4.86 -13.05
C PHE A 13 -1.27 6.16 -12.77
N TYR A 14 -0.19 6.14 -11.97
CA TYR A 14 0.53 7.38 -11.64
C TYR A 14 1.09 8.06 -12.88
N ALA A 15 1.68 7.30 -13.81
CA ALA A 15 2.20 7.86 -15.05
C ALA A 15 1.08 8.44 -15.92
N SER A 16 -0.08 7.76 -15.99
CA SER A 16 -1.24 8.25 -16.74
C SER A 16 -1.79 9.55 -16.17
N VAL A 17 -1.85 9.68 -14.83
CA VAL A 17 -2.30 10.93 -14.18
C VAL A 17 -1.33 12.09 -14.44
N GLU A 18 -0.01 11.87 -14.34
CA GLU A 18 0.98 12.92 -14.68
C GLU A 18 0.89 13.33 -16.15
N LEU A 19 0.70 12.37 -17.04
CA LEU A 19 0.60 12.62 -18.48
C LEU A 19 -0.68 13.35 -18.91
N LEU A 20 -1.65 13.56 -18.03
CA LEU A 20 -2.78 14.47 -18.28
C LEU A 20 -2.31 15.93 -18.38
N SER A 21 -1.30 16.30 -17.60
CA SER A 21 -0.69 17.64 -17.62
C SER A 21 0.48 17.76 -18.60
N HIS A 22 0.95 16.62 -19.14
CA HIS A 22 2.09 16.53 -20.05
C HIS A 22 1.75 15.72 -21.30
N PRO A 23 0.76 16.16 -22.12
CA PRO A 23 0.31 15.41 -23.29
C PRO A 23 1.42 15.18 -24.34
N GLU A 24 2.40 16.06 -24.41
CA GLU A 24 3.59 15.97 -25.27
C GLU A 24 4.52 14.80 -24.94
N LEU A 25 4.43 14.26 -23.72
CA LEU A 25 5.26 13.14 -23.25
C LEU A 25 4.60 11.76 -23.43
N ARG A 26 3.40 11.68 -23.99
CA ARG A 26 2.65 10.41 -24.08
C ARG A 26 3.34 9.35 -24.90
N GLU A 27 4.02 9.74 -25.96
CA GLU A 27 4.67 8.85 -26.93
C GLU A 27 6.15 8.58 -26.61
N VAL A 28 6.69 9.20 -25.55
CA VAL A 28 8.08 8.96 -25.13
C VAL A 28 8.12 8.15 -23.83
N PRO A 29 9.22 7.42 -23.54
CA PRO A 29 9.36 6.70 -22.30
C PRO A 29 9.33 7.61 -21.08
N VAL A 30 8.32 7.45 -20.22
CA VAL A 30 8.14 8.22 -18.98
C VAL A 30 7.99 7.28 -17.80
N ALA A 31 8.61 7.64 -16.69
CA ALA A 31 8.38 6.99 -15.41
C ALA A 31 8.17 8.03 -14.29
N VAL A 32 7.25 7.73 -13.38
CA VAL A 32 7.12 8.42 -12.11
C VAL A 32 8.07 7.76 -11.12
N ALA A 33 8.90 8.55 -10.48
CA ALA A 33 9.93 8.05 -9.57
C ALA A 33 10.02 8.88 -8.29
N GLY A 34 10.64 8.31 -7.26
CA GLY A 34 11.12 9.08 -6.11
C GLY A 34 12.23 10.06 -6.51
N ASP A 35 12.67 10.87 -5.55
CA ASP A 35 13.72 11.86 -5.78
C ASP A 35 15.01 11.18 -6.31
N PRO A 36 15.49 11.57 -7.51
CA PRO A 36 16.73 11.03 -8.07
C PRO A 36 17.98 11.30 -7.23
N ALA A 37 17.99 12.38 -6.44
CA ALA A 37 19.08 12.71 -5.53
C ALA A 37 19.07 11.86 -4.25
N SER A 38 17.96 11.21 -3.95
CA SER A 38 17.87 10.34 -2.79
C SER A 38 18.47 8.97 -3.07
N ARG A 39 19.18 8.38 -2.08
CA ARG A 39 19.80 7.04 -2.19
C ARG A 39 18.79 5.88 -2.31
N HIS A 40 17.49 6.16 -2.32
CA HIS A 40 16.41 5.17 -2.38
C HIS A 40 15.34 5.49 -3.43
N GLY A 41 15.66 6.38 -4.39
CA GLY A 41 14.76 6.68 -5.50
C GLY A 41 14.53 5.45 -6.38
N ILE A 42 13.27 4.99 -6.47
CA ILE A 42 12.83 3.87 -7.30
C ILE A 42 11.75 4.30 -8.27
N ILE A 43 11.54 3.49 -9.30
CA ILE A 43 10.43 3.65 -10.25
C ILE A 43 9.14 3.22 -9.55
N LEU A 44 8.18 4.14 -9.47
CA LEU A 44 6.85 3.91 -8.87
C LEU A 44 5.84 3.45 -9.92
N ALA A 45 5.83 4.10 -11.08
CA ALA A 45 5.00 3.74 -12.23
C ALA A 45 5.69 4.15 -13.53
N LYS A 46 5.21 3.63 -14.65
CA LYS A 46 5.77 3.88 -15.98
C LYS A 46 4.68 3.76 -17.03
N ASN A 47 4.83 4.49 -18.15
CA ASN A 47 3.96 4.36 -19.31
C ASN A 47 4.33 3.16 -20.19
N GLU A 48 3.52 2.87 -21.21
CA GLU A 48 3.77 1.73 -22.11
C GLU A 48 5.08 1.86 -22.90
N PRO A 49 5.50 3.03 -23.45
CA PRO A 49 6.82 3.17 -24.06
C PRO A 49 7.98 2.80 -23.13
N ALA A 50 7.95 3.22 -21.87
CA ALA A 50 8.98 2.85 -20.89
C ALA A 50 8.95 1.35 -20.55
N LYS A 51 7.75 0.75 -20.49
CA LYS A 51 7.57 -0.69 -20.30
C LYS A 51 8.15 -1.50 -21.45
N GLN A 52 7.99 -1.05 -22.70
CA GLN A 52 8.59 -1.68 -23.89
C GLN A 52 10.13 -1.63 -23.86
N CYS A 53 10.72 -0.59 -23.26
CA CYS A 53 12.16 -0.53 -23.00
C CYS A 53 12.63 -1.47 -21.86
N GLY A 54 11.71 -2.22 -21.23
CA GLY A 54 12.03 -3.15 -20.15
C GLY A 54 12.17 -2.51 -18.76
N VAL A 55 11.73 -1.26 -18.58
CA VAL A 55 11.68 -0.58 -17.28
C VAL A 55 10.67 -1.30 -16.36
N LYS A 56 11.06 -1.58 -15.11
CA LYS A 56 10.21 -2.29 -14.12
C LYS A 56 9.88 -1.39 -12.94
N THR A 57 8.69 -1.56 -12.36
CA THR A 57 8.33 -0.96 -11.07
C THR A 57 9.23 -1.52 -9.97
N ALA A 58 9.53 -0.70 -8.97
CA ALA A 58 10.42 -0.99 -7.85
C ALA A 58 11.92 -1.16 -8.19
N GLU A 59 12.35 -1.04 -9.46
CA GLU A 59 13.78 -0.97 -9.76
C GLU A 59 14.34 0.44 -9.49
N THR A 60 15.65 0.51 -9.28
CA THR A 60 16.32 1.80 -9.07
C THR A 60 16.29 2.65 -10.34
N ILE A 61 16.30 3.98 -10.17
CA ILE A 61 16.36 4.93 -11.29
C ILE A 61 17.58 4.64 -12.19
N TRP A 62 18.72 4.27 -11.59
CA TRP A 62 19.92 3.91 -12.34
C TRP A 62 19.71 2.67 -13.24
N GLN A 63 19.10 1.61 -12.71
CA GLN A 63 18.77 0.40 -13.49
C GLN A 63 17.82 0.71 -14.64
N ALA A 64 16.79 1.55 -14.37
CA ALA A 64 15.84 1.97 -15.38
C ALA A 64 16.49 2.76 -16.51
N LYS A 65 17.34 3.76 -16.17
CA LYS A 65 18.08 4.55 -17.16
C LYS A 65 19.11 3.75 -17.95
N LYS A 66 19.70 2.69 -17.37
CA LYS A 66 20.58 1.77 -18.11
C LYS A 66 19.83 1.04 -19.23
N LYS A 67 18.54 0.70 -19.02
CA LYS A 67 17.69 0.04 -20.03
C LYS A 67 17.09 1.03 -21.02
N CYS A 68 16.77 2.22 -20.56
CA CYS A 68 16.10 3.27 -21.31
C CYS A 68 16.83 4.61 -21.07
N PRO A 69 17.92 4.90 -21.82
CA PRO A 69 18.74 6.11 -21.60
C PRO A 69 17.98 7.43 -21.73
N ASN A 70 16.95 7.47 -22.60
CA ASN A 70 16.08 8.62 -22.85
C ASN A 70 14.85 8.65 -21.94
N LEU A 71 14.83 7.87 -20.83
CA LEU A 71 13.72 7.85 -19.87
C LEU A 71 13.54 9.22 -19.22
N VAL A 72 12.37 9.82 -19.42
CA VAL A 72 11.93 11.03 -18.73
C VAL A 72 11.41 10.64 -17.34
N LEU A 73 11.88 11.34 -16.31
CA LEU A 73 11.45 11.12 -14.93
C LEU A 73 10.55 12.27 -14.48
N LEU A 74 9.38 11.91 -13.94
CA LEU A 74 8.45 12.83 -13.29
C LEU A 74 8.40 12.55 -11.79
N SER A 75 8.26 13.61 -11.00
CA SER A 75 8.08 13.51 -9.56
C SER A 75 6.69 12.99 -9.21
N ALA A 76 6.56 12.28 -8.09
CA ALA A 76 5.28 11.73 -7.66
C ALA A 76 4.41 12.76 -6.92
N HIS A 77 3.16 12.94 -7.36
CA HIS A 77 2.15 13.80 -6.73
C HIS A 77 1.05 12.97 -6.06
N HIS A 78 1.36 12.28 -4.96
CA HIS A 78 0.45 11.34 -4.29
C HIS A 78 -0.92 11.93 -3.89
N LYS A 79 -1.01 13.26 -3.65
CA LYS A 79 -2.28 13.92 -3.38
C LYS A 79 -3.17 13.89 -4.63
N LEU A 80 -2.62 14.20 -5.79
CA LEU A 80 -3.31 14.17 -7.07
C LEU A 80 -3.80 12.76 -7.40
N TYR A 81 -2.97 11.72 -7.16
CA TYR A 81 -3.38 10.33 -7.39
C TYR A 81 -4.57 9.93 -6.53
N ARG A 82 -4.58 10.32 -5.23
CA ARG A 82 -5.75 10.09 -4.36
C ARG A 82 -7.01 10.81 -4.84
N GLU A 83 -6.89 12.00 -5.41
CA GLU A 83 -8.01 12.75 -5.98
C GLU A 83 -8.59 12.03 -7.20
N TYR A 84 -7.74 11.56 -8.13
CA TYR A 84 -8.19 10.79 -9.29
C TYR A 84 -8.77 9.43 -8.89
N SER A 85 -8.15 8.71 -7.96
CA SER A 85 -8.69 7.47 -7.41
C SER A 85 -10.10 7.66 -6.85
N LYS A 86 -10.35 8.75 -6.10
CA LYS A 86 -11.69 9.08 -5.58
C LYS A 86 -12.70 9.36 -6.70
N LYS A 87 -12.32 10.09 -7.75
CA LYS A 87 -13.18 10.37 -8.91
C LYS A 87 -13.57 9.08 -9.64
N VAL A 88 -12.60 8.19 -9.85
CA VAL A 88 -12.86 6.88 -10.48
C VAL A 88 -13.79 6.03 -9.62
N ASN A 89 -13.52 5.95 -8.31
CA ASN A 89 -14.36 5.20 -7.39
C ASN A 89 -15.79 5.76 -7.31
N ALA A 90 -15.98 7.08 -7.39
CA ALA A 90 -17.30 7.70 -7.46
C ALA A 90 -18.08 7.27 -8.72
N ILE A 91 -17.39 7.04 -9.85
CA ILE A 91 -18.01 6.46 -11.05
C ILE A 91 -18.47 5.03 -10.77
N TYR A 92 -17.65 4.21 -10.08
CA TYR A 92 -18.02 2.82 -9.76
C TYR A 92 -19.24 2.74 -8.84
N ASP A 93 -19.35 3.64 -7.87
CA ASP A 93 -20.44 3.69 -6.89
C ASP A 93 -21.81 3.97 -7.55
N GLU A 94 -21.86 4.48 -8.79
CA GLU A 94 -23.10 4.64 -9.56
C GLU A 94 -23.62 3.32 -10.17
N TYR A 95 -22.80 2.28 -10.20
CA TYR A 95 -23.16 0.98 -10.80
C TYR A 95 -23.46 -0.09 -9.75
N THR A 96 -22.89 0.02 -8.56
CA THR A 96 -23.12 -0.91 -7.44
C THR A 96 -22.65 -0.31 -6.13
N ASP A 97 -23.31 -0.66 -5.03
CA ASP A 97 -22.90 -0.38 -3.66
C ASP A 97 -21.84 -1.35 -3.13
N LEU A 98 -21.71 -2.52 -3.82
CA LEU A 98 -20.70 -3.52 -3.51
C LEU A 98 -19.41 -3.22 -4.29
N ALA A 99 -18.66 -2.21 -3.83
CA ALA A 99 -17.39 -1.79 -4.40
C ALA A 99 -16.29 -1.87 -3.35
N GLU A 100 -15.35 -2.79 -3.53
CA GLU A 100 -14.23 -3.04 -2.62
C GLU A 100 -12.91 -2.59 -3.24
N SER A 101 -12.25 -1.59 -2.66
CA SER A 101 -10.93 -1.16 -3.11
C SER A 101 -9.85 -2.17 -2.71
N PHE A 102 -8.96 -2.51 -3.64
CA PHE A 102 -7.81 -3.39 -3.40
C PHE A 102 -6.48 -2.63 -3.40
N GLY A 103 -6.49 -1.44 -3.96
CA GLY A 103 -5.37 -0.50 -4.01
C GLY A 103 -5.88 0.90 -4.31
N ILE A 104 -4.97 1.83 -4.60
CA ILE A 104 -5.34 3.18 -5.01
C ILE A 104 -5.93 3.22 -6.43
N ASP A 105 -5.62 2.22 -7.26
CA ASP A 105 -5.95 2.12 -8.68
C ASP A 105 -6.74 0.86 -9.04
N GLU A 106 -7.03 0.00 -8.05
CA GLU A 106 -7.75 -1.26 -8.27
C GLU A 106 -9.00 -1.36 -7.39
N SER A 107 -10.09 -1.88 -7.95
CA SER A 107 -11.33 -2.16 -7.20
C SER A 107 -12.06 -3.38 -7.77
N TRP A 108 -12.66 -4.19 -6.87
CA TRP A 108 -13.68 -5.16 -7.24
C TRP A 108 -15.06 -4.53 -7.15
N LEU A 109 -15.92 -4.88 -8.12
CA LEU A 109 -17.32 -4.49 -8.15
C LEU A 109 -18.17 -5.77 -8.27
N ASP A 110 -19.11 -6.00 -7.38
CA ASP A 110 -20.12 -7.04 -7.56
C ASP A 110 -21.37 -6.40 -8.16
N VAL A 111 -21.62 -6.67 -9.43
CA VAL A 111 -22.76 -6.12 -10.17
C VAL A 111 -23.87 -7.16 -10.34
N THR A 112 -23.83 -8.29 -9.63
CA THR A 112 -24.78 -9.40 -9.77
C THR A 112 -26.22 -8.91 -9.68
N ASN A 113 -26.52 -8.11 -8.67
CA ASN A 113 -27.89 -7.63 -8.40
C ASN A 113 -28.26 -6.37 -9.17
N THR A 114 -27.30 -5.65 -9.75
CA THR A 114 -27.55 -4.40 -10.46
C THR A 114 -27.44 -4.54 -11.99
N LEU A 115 -26.87 -5.62 -12.49
CA LEU A 115 -26.58 -5.83 -13.90
C LEU A 115 -27.84 -5.66 -14.80
N HIS A 116 -29.01 -6.10 -14.33
CA HIS A 116 -30.28 -5.98 -15.07
C HIS A 116 -30.67 -4.52 -15.32
N LEU A 117 -30.27 -3.58 -14.45
CA LEU A 117 -30.51 -2.15 -14.61
C LEU A 117 -29.71 -1.55 -15.78
N PHE A 118 -28.65 -2.24 -16.20
CA PHE A 118 -27.71 -1.79 -17.24
C PHE A 118 -27.77 -2.70 -18.49
N GLY A 119 -28.90 -3.31 -18.76
CA GLY A 119 -29.12 -4.10 -19.99
C GLY A 119 -28.72 -5.58 -19.89
N GLY A 120 -28.26 -6.08 -18.74
CA GLY A 120 -28.04 -7.50 -18.48
C GLY A 120 -26.78 -8.11 -19.09
N ASP A 121 -25.99 -7.36 -19.89
CA ASP A 121 -24.75 -7.83 -20.49
C ASP A 121 -23.53 -7.31 -19.70
N ALA A 122 -22.87 -8.20 -18.98
CA ALA A 122 -21.72 -7.88 -18.15
C ALA A 122 -20.52 -7.31 -18.95
N LYS A 123 -20.27 -7.80 -20.16
CA LYS A 123 -19.19 -7.31 -21.02
C LYS A 123 -19.50 -5.91 -21.55
N ALA A 124 -20.75 -5.67 -21.95
CA ALA A 124 -21.20 -4.36 -22.39
C ALA A 124 -21.10 -3.32 -21.25
N LEU A 125 -21.53 -3.68 -20.03
CA LEU A 125 -21.42 -2.82 -18.85
C LEU A 125 -19.95 -2.52 -18.51
N ALA A 126 -19.07 -3.52 -18.50
CA ALA A 126 -17.65 -3.31 -18.26
C ALA A 126 -17.01 -2.36 -19.29
N ASN A 127 -17.39 -2.50 -20.58
CA ASN A 127 -16.95 -1.58 -21.62
C ASN A 127 -17.51 -0.17 -21.43
N ALA A 128 -18.76 -0.02 -21.01
CA ALA A 128 -19.37 1.29 -20.72
C ALA A 128 -18.63 2.01 -19.59
N ILE A 129 -18.29 1.31 -18.51
CA ILE A 129 -17.49 1.85 -17.40
C ILE A 129 -16.10 2.30 -17.91
N ARG A 130 -15.41 1.48 -18.70
CA ARG A 130 -14.11 1.83 -19.29
C ARG A 130 -14.19 3.11 -20.13
N GLN A 131 -15.16 3.18 -21.04
CA GLN A 131 -15.33 4.34 -21.92
C GLN A 131 -15.71 5.59 -21.12
N ARG A 132 -16.48 5.45 -20.06
CA ARG A 132 -16.86 6.55 -19.18
C ARG A 132 -15.64 7.13 -18.45
N VAL A 133 -14.82 6.28 -17.81
CA VAL A 133 -13.58 6.72 -17.15
C VAL A 133 -12.65 7.41 -18.16
N LYS A 134 -12.51 6.86 -19.36
CA LYS A 134 -11.68 7.45 -20.42
C LYS A 134 -12.20 8.82 -20.87
N ARG A 135 -13.48 8.96 -21.09
CA ARG A 135 -14.12 10.20 -21.53
C ARG A 135 -14.09 11.29 -20.46
N GLU A 136 -14.39 10.94 -19.20
CA GLU A 136 -14.58 11.92 -18.12
C GLU A 136 -13.26 12.26 -17.41
N LEU A 137 -12.32 11.33 -17.32
CA LEU A 137 -11.09 11.50 -16.55
C LEU A 137 -9.80 11.41 -17.41
N GLY A 138 -9.90 11.04 -18.68
CA GLY A 138 -8.73 10.87 -19.55
C GLY A 138 -7.84 9.67 -19.20
N LEU A 139 -8.30 8.78 -18.30
CA LEU A 139 -7.58 7.60 -17.85
C LEU A 139 -8.12 6.36 -18.55
N THR A 140 -7.27 5.36 -18.75
CA THR A 140 -7.71 4.04 -19.25
C THR A 140 -7.67 3.01 -18.13
N LEU A 141 -8.53 2.00 -18.20
CA LEU A 141 -8.52 0.87 -17.30
C LEU A 141 -8.75 -0.45 -18.03
N SER A 142 -8.27 -1.51 -17.42
CA SER A 142 -8.57 -2.88 -17.86
C SER A 142 -9.56 -3.51 -16.89
N VAL A 143 -10.56 -4.24 -17.42
CA VAL A 143 -11.60 -4.86 -16.62
C VAL A 143 -11.61 -6.37 -16.85
N GLY A 144 -11.47 -7.13 -15.78
CA GLY A 144 -11.75 -8.55 -15.77
C GLY A 144 -13.15 -8.81 -15.25
N VAL A 145 -13.91 -9.60 -15.99
CA VAL A 145 -15.28 -10.01 -15.65
C VAL A 145 -15.27 -11.50 -15.33
N SER A 146 -15.70 -11.90 -14.13
CA SER A 146 -15.75 -13.30 -13.75
C SER A 146 -16.78 -13.58 -12.66
N PHE A 147 -16.85 -14.85 -12.21
CA PHE A 147 -17.75 -15.33 -11.17
C PHE A 147 -17.12 -15.32 -9.77
N ASN A 148 -15.83 -14.98 -9.64
CA ASN A 148 -15.12 -14.79 -8.39
C ASN A 148 -14.06 -13.67 -8.50
N LYS A 149 -13.58 -13.21 -7.34
CA LYS A 149 -12.63 -12.08 -7.25
C LYS A 149 -11.27 -12.40 -7.88
N VAL A 150 -10.78 -13.63 -7.70
CA VAL A 150 -9.46 -14.06 -8.17
C VAL A 150 -9.40 -14.09 -9.69
N PHE A 151 -10.41 -14.68 -10.34
CA PHE A 151 -10.44 -14.76 -11.80
C PHE A 151 -10.80 -13.42 -12.44
N ALA A 152 -11.60 -12.59 -11.76
CA ALA A 152 -11.81 -11.22 -12.21
C ALA A 152 -10.47 -10.44 -12.25
N LYS A 153 -9.61 -10.58 -11.20
CA LYS A 153 -8.29 -9.95 -11.21
C LYS A 153 -7.39 -10.51 -12.31
N LEU A 154 -7.31 -11.81 -12.49
CA LEU A 154 -6.57 -12.41 -13.62
C LEU A 154 -7.07 -11.88 -14.98
N GLY A 155 -8.38 -11.71 -15.13
CA GLY A 155 -8.99 -11.16 -16.34
C GLY A 155 -8.55 -9.73 -16.63
N SER A 156 -8.43 -8.87 -15.61
CA SER A 156 -7.98 -7.49 -15.79
C SER A 156 -6.51 -7.42 -16.23
N ASP A 157 -5.68 -8.38 -15.82
CA ASP A 157 -4.26 -8.44 -16.19
C ASP A 157 -4.01 -9.08 -17.56
N TYR A 158 -4.95 -9.92 -18.04
CA TYR A 158 -4.75 -10.81 -19.18
C TYR A 158 -4.50 -10.10 -20.51
N LYS A 159 -5.20 -8.98 -20.78
CA LYS A 159 -5.12 -8.23 -22.06
C LYS A 159 -4.83 -6.75 -21.87
N LYS A 160 -4.10 -6.37 -20.83
CA LYS A 160 -3.68 -4.96 -20.62
C LYS A 160 -2.91 -4.42 -21.84
N PRO A 161 -3.03 -3.13 -22.17
CA PRO A 161 -3.89 -2.11 -21.54
C PRO A 161 -5.26 -1.96 -22.18
N ASP A 162 -6.17 -1.23 -21.53
CA ASP A 162 -7.48 -0.75 -22.03
C ASP A 162 -8.34 -1.85 -22.64
N ALA A 163 -8.50 -2.96 -21.95
CA ALA A 163 -9.22 -4.14 -22.43
C ALA A 163 -10.25 -4.67 -21.43
N THR A 164 -11.24 -5.40 -21.94
CA THR A 164 -12.18 -6.20 -21.13
C THR A 164 -11.98 -7.67 -21.43
N THR A 165 -11.71 -8.47 -20.40
CA THR A 165 -11.58 -9.92 -20.48
C THR A 165 -12.68 -10.60 -19.67
N VAL A 166 -13.43 -11.52 -20.30
CA VAL A 166 -14.45 -12.31 -19.62
C VAL A 166 -13.93 -13.72 -19.38
N ILE A 167 -13.87 -14.11 -18.10
CA ILE A 167 -13.52 -15.46 -17.64
C ILE A 167 -14.78 -16.10 -17.06
N SER A 168 -15.48 -16.89 -17.88
CA SER A 168 -16.74 -17.56 -17.53
C SER A 168 -16.52 -18.98 -17.02
N ARG A 169 -17.60 -19.65 -16.55
CA ARG A 169 -17.57 -21.05 -16.14
C ARG A 169 -17.16 -22.01 -17.28
N GLU A 170 -17.45 -21.63 -18.51
CA GLU A 170 -17.17 -22.47 -19.69
C GLU A 170 -15.72 -22.36 -20.13
N ASN A 171 -15.10 -21.17 -20.01
CA ASN A 171 -13.78 -20.90 -20.60
C ASN A 171 -12.61 -20.76 -19.59
N TRP A 172 -12.89 -20.73 -18.28
CA TRP A 172 -11.86 -20.38 -17.29
C TRP A 172 -10.65 -21.33 -17.29
N ARG A 173 -10.88 -22.64 -17.49
CA ARG A 173 -9.77 -23.60 -17.53
C ARG A 173 -8.84 -23.34 -18.71
N SER A 174 -9.40 -23.07 -19.88
CA SER A 174 -8.61 -22.79 -21.09
C SER A 174 -7.84 -21.47 -21.02
N ILE A 175 -8.33 -20.49 -20.24
CA ILE A 175 -7.66 -19.19 -20.05
C ILE A 175 -6.70 -19.22 -18.87
N VAL A 176 -7.17 -19.71 -17.71
CA VAL A 176 -6.43 -19.56 -16.43
C VAL A 176 -5.35 -20.62 -16.25
N TRP A 177 -5.63 -21.89 -16.55
CA TRP A 177 -4.69 -22.96 -16.28
C TRP A 177 -3.35 -22.89 -17.05
N PRO A 178 -3.29 -22.39 -18.31
CA PRO A 178 -2.04 -22.19 -19.00
C PRO A 178 -1.17 -21.07 -18.46
N LEU A 179 -1.72 -20.12 -17.67
CA LEU A 179 -1.00 -18.98 -17.15
C LEU A 179 0.09 -19.41 -16.18
N PRO A 180 1.20 -18.65 -16.13
CA PRO A 180 2.23 -18.83 -15.10
C PRO A 180 1.63 -18.83 -13.69
N VAL A 181 2.12 -19.68 -12.80
CA VAL A 181 1.63 -19.77 -11.43
C VAL A 181 1.79 -18.43 -10.67
N GLY A 182 2.78 -17.62 -11.07
CA GLY A 182 3.03 -16.31 -10.50
C GLY A 182 1.99 -15.24 -10.83
N ASP A 183 1.12 -15.49 -11.79
CA ASP A 183 0.02 -14.57 -12.13
C ASP A 183 -1.16 -14.74 -11.16
N LEU A 184 -1.22 -15.85 -10.42
CA LEU A 184 -2.26 -16.09 -9.43
C LEU A 184 -2.07 -15.17 -8.23
N LEU A 185 -3.16 -14.58 -7.77
CA LEU A 185 -3.18 -13.70 -6.60
C LEU A 185 -2.48 -14.38 -5.39
N TYR A 186 -1.62 -13.64 -4.70
CA TYR A 186 -0.78 -14.06 -3.57
C TYR A 186 0.37 -15.02 -3.89
N VAL A 187 0.63 -15.35 -5.15
CA VAL A 187 1.83 -16.10 -5.54
C VAL A 187 2.98 -15.14 -5.84
N GLY A 188 3.61 -14.62 -4.79
CA GLY A 188 4.83 -13.81 -4.90
C GLY A 188 6.08 -14.64 -5.20
N GLY A 189 7.24 -13.97 -5.36
CA GLY A 189 8.50 -14.61 -5.75
C GLY A 189 8.95 -15.77 -4.87
N ALA A 190 8.73 -15.70 -3.55
CA ALA A 190 9.06 -16.80 -2.63
C ALA A 190 8.18 -18.03 -2.88
N ALA A 191 6.87 -17.84 -3.07
CA ALA A 191 5.94 -18.92 -3.39
C ALA A 191 6.24 -19.53 -4.75
N GLN A 192 6.54 -18.70 -5.79
CA GLN A 192 6.96 -19.19 -7.11
C GLN A 192 8.21 -20.04 -7.02
N LYS A 193 9.23 -19.60 -6.26
CA LYS A 193 10.48 -20.36 -6.08
C LYS A 193 10.21 -21.71 -5.42
N LEU A 194 9.39 -21.73 -4.35
CA LEU A 194 9.04 -22.96 -3.66
C LEU A 194 8.28 -23.92 -4.58
N LEU A 195 7.19 -23.45 -5.21
CA LEU A 195 6.39 -24.26 -6.14
C LEU A 195 7.22 -24.77 -7.31
N GLY A 196 8.16 -23.95 -7.82
CA GLY A 196 9.10 -24.33 -8.88
C GLY A 196 10.00 -25.51 -8.53
N GLN A 197 10.39 -25.67 -7.25
CA GLN A 197 11.18 -26.82 -6.76
C GLN A 197 10.41 -28.14 -6.88
N TYR A 198 9.06 -28.07 -6.87
CA TYR A 198 8.16 -29.23 -7.05
C TYR A 198 7.61 -29.33 -8.49
N GLY A 199 8.19 -28.59 -9.44
CA GLY A 199 7.80 -28.65 -10.84
C GLY A 199 6.50 -27.90 -11.19
N VAL A 200 5.90 -27.15 -10.25
CA VAL A 200 4.67 -26.39 -10.45
C VAL A 200 5.00 -25.01 -11.06
N LYS A 201 4.73 -24.84 -12.34
CA LYS A 201 5.03 -23.63 -13.11
C LYS A 201 3.79 -22.90 -13.60
N THR A 202 2.66 -23.62 -13.75
CA THR A 202 1.38 -23.05 -14.23
C THR A 202 0.30 -23.18 -13.18
N ILE A 203 -0.76 -22.37 -13.32
CA ILE A 203 -1.93 -22.43 -12.44
C ILE A 203 -2.62 -23.80 -12.56
N GLY A 204 -2.68 -24.39 -13.77
CA GLY A 204 -3.24 -25.72 -13.97
C GLY A 204 -2.44 -26.82 -13.26
N GLN A 205 -1.10 -26.73 -13.23
CA GLN A 205 -0.28 -27.66 -12.45
C GLN A 205 -0.52 -27.51 -10.95
N LEU A 206 -0.70 -26.28 -10.46
CA LEU A 206 -1.06 -26.02 -9.07
C LEU A 206 -2.46 -26.61 -8.74
N ALA A 207 -3.42 -26.43 -9.63
CA ALA A 207 -4.78 -26.98 -9.46
C ALA A 207 -4.81 -28.51 -9.42
N ALA A 208 -3.85 -29.16 -10.09
CA ALA A 208 -3.72 -30.63 -10.12
C ALA A 208 -2.97 -31.20 -8.90
N CYS A 209 -2.35 -30.37 -8.06
CA CYS A 209 -1.71 -30.82 -6.83
C CYS A 209 -2.73 -31.34 -5.82
N LYS A 210 -2.31 -32.21 -4.92
CA LYS A 210 -3.14 -32.60 -3.77
C LYS A 210 -3.18 -31.46 -2.76
N LYS A 211 -4.37 -31.13 -2.26
CA LYS A 211 -4.58 -30.05 -1.29
C LYS A 211 -3.72 -30.23 -0.04
N GLU A 212 -3.65 -31.47 0.48
CA GLU A 212 -2.87 -31.83 1.67
C GLU A 212 -1.36 -31.61 1.47
N THR A 213 -0.86 -31.85 0.25
CA THR A 213 0.54 -31.59 -0.09
C THR A 213 0.84 -30.09 -0.05
N LEU A 214 -0.02 -29.27 -0.64
CA LEU A 214 0.14 -27.82 -0.62
C LEU A 214 0.01 -27.24 0.80
N GLU A 215 -0.89 -27.79 1.61
CA GLU A 215 -1.04 -27.42 3.01
C GLU A 215 0.21 -27.75 3.83
N THR A 216 0.81 -28.92 3.61
CA THR A 216 2.08 -29.31 4.25
C THR A 216 3.23 -28.37 3.86
N LEU A 217 3.30 -27.93 2.58
CA LEU A 217 4.38 -27.09 2.07
C LEU A 217 4.24 -25.61 2.44
N MET A 218 3.01 -25.08 2.51
CA MET A 218 2.75 -23.65 2.59
C MET A 218 1.73 -23.27 3.68
N GLY A 219 1.28 -24.24 4.48
CA GLY A 219 0.27 -24.02 5.50
C GLY A 219 -1.08 -23.57 4.90
N LYS A 220 -1.78 -22.72 5.62
CA LYS A 220 -3.08 -22.15 5.18
C LYS A 220 -3.05 -21.53 3.79
N MET A 221 -1.91 -20.93 3.41
CA MET A 221 -1.73 -20.34 2.08
C MET A 221 -1.78 -21.41 0.98
N GLY A 222 -1.21 -22.59 1.21
CA GLY A 222 -1.28 -23.71 0.26
C GLY A 222 -2.71 -24.16 -0.03
N THR A 223 -3.53 -24.30 1.02
CA THR A 223 -4.97 -24.58 0.90
C THR A 223 -5.68 -23.49 0.09
N GLN A 224 -5.42 -22.23 0.38
CA GLN A 224 -6.04 -21.09 -0.32
C GLN A 224 -5.64 -21.03 -1.80
N LEU A 225 -4.38 -21.24 -2.13
CA LEU A 225 -3.89 -21.27 -3.50
C LEU A 225 -4.49 -22.43 -4.32
N TYR A 226 -4.68 -23.59 -3.69
CA TYR A 226 -5.42 -24.70 -4.31
C TYR A 226 -6.84 -24.30 -4.69
N GLU A 227 -7.55 -23.68 -3.74
CA GLU A 227 -8.93 -23.21 -3.97
C GLU A 227 -8.99 -22.15 -5.08
N TYR A 228 -8.07 -21.21 -5.08
CA TYR A 228 -7.95 -20.19 -6.12
C TYR A 228 -7.69 -20.78 -7.51
N ALA A 229 -6.73 -21.69 -7.63
CA ALA A 229 -6.40 -22.35 -8.89
C ALA A 229 -7.56 -23.19 -9.46
N ASN A 230 -8.45 -23.68 -8.58
CA ASN A 230 -9.64 -24.44 -8.95
C ASN A 230 -10.92 -23.58 -9.07
N GLY A 231 -10.82 -22.25 -8.93
CA GLY A 231 -11.97 -21.34 -9.05
C GLY A 231 -13.00 -21.46 -7.94
N LEU A 232 -12.58 -21.95 -6.77
CA LEU A 232 -13.43 -22.19 -5.60
C LEU A 232 -13.53 -20.98 -4.67
N ASP A 233 -12.89 -19.84 -5.02
CA ASP A 233 -12.99 -18.61 -4.23
C ASP A 233 -14.44 -18.15 -4.14
N SER A 234 -14.93 -18.02 -2.90
CA SER A 234 -16.29 -17.58 -2.59
C SER A 234 -16.31 -16.24 -1.84
N ALA A 235 -15.16 -15.59 -1.64
CA ALA A 235 -15.07 -14.33 -0.90
C ALA A 235 -16.04 -13.28 -1.49
N PRO A 236 -16.88 -12.63 -0.68
CA PRO A 236 -17.77 -11.58 -1.15
C PRO A 236 -16.98 -10.33 -1.52
N VAL A 237 -17.53 -9.51 -2.40
CA VAL A 237 -17.11 -8.12 -2.56
C VAL A 237 -17.81 -7.32 -1.47
N ARG A 238 -17.03 -6.64 -0.64
CA ARG A 238 -17.55 -5.84 0.48
C ARG A 238 -18.00 -4.47 0.00
N ALA A 239 -19.02 -3.93 0.65
CA ALA A 239 -19.36 -2.53 0.45
C ALA A 239 -18.21 -1.64 0.92
N ARG A 240 -18.04 -0.48 0.29
CA ARG A 240 -16.98 0.48 0.66
C ARG A 240 -17.06 0.95 2.11
N LEU A 241 -18.29 1.03 2.65
CA LEU A 241 -18.55 1.43 4.04
C LEU A 241 -18.20 0.33 5.05
N ASP A 242 -18.08 -0.93 4.61
CA ASP A 242 -17.72 -2.08 5.44
C ASP A 242 -16.19 -2.30 5.50
N ALA A 243 -15.42 -1.22 5.43
CA ALA A 243 -13.96 -1.29 5.52
C ALA A 243 -13.55 -1.91 6.87
N GLU A 244 -12.58 -2.84 6.82
CA GLU A 244 -12.01 -3.41 8.05
C GLU A 244 -11.42 -2.29 8.93
N PRO A 245 -11.56 -2.40 10.27
CA PRO A 245 -10.92 -1.47 11.19
C PRO A 245 -9.41 -1.38 10.92
N VAL A 246 -8.86 -0.19 11.08
CA VAL A 246 -7.41 0.04 10.95
C VAL A 246 -6.68 -0.78 12.00
N LYS A 247 -5.86 -1.74 11.58
CA LYS A 247 -5.13 -2.67 12.46
C LYS A 247 -3.83 -2.07 13.01
N SER A 248 -3.21 -1.17 12.26
CA SER A 248 -1.96 -0.50 12.65
C SER A 248 -1.78 0.82 11.90
N VAL A 249 -1.03 1.74 12.49
CA VAL A 249 -0.59 2.99 11.87
C VAL A 249 0.92 3.07 11.97
N GLY A 250 1.63 2.97 10.85
CA GLY A 250 3.09 3.00 10.83
C GLY A 250 3.65 4.00 9.83
N ASN A 251 4.86 4.47 10.11
CA ASN A 251 5.68 5.24 9.20
C ASN A 251 7.13 4.76 9.26
N GLY A 252 7.78 4.69 8.11
CA GLY A 252 9.18 4.31 8.00
C GLY A 252 9.90 5.16 6.97
N THR A 253 11.19 5.36 7.19
CA THR A 253 12.04 6.10 6.25
C THR A 253 13.41 5.48 6.10
N THR A 254 13.97 5.57 4.89
CA THR A 254 15.37 5.33 4.61
C THR A 254 16.11 6.66 4.71
N PHE A 255 17.05 6.75 5.62
CA PHE A 255 17.78 8.00 5.87
C PHE A 255 18.77 8.32 4.75
N PRO A 256 19.02 9.61 4.45
CA PRO A 256 20.03 10.01 3.45
C PRO A 256 21.42 9.46 3.78
N GLN A 257 21.78 9.45 5.05
CA GLN A 257 23.00 8.83 5.61
C GLN A 257 22.61 7.80 6.66
N ASN A 258 23.47 6.80 6.91
CA ASN A 258 23.22 5.85 7.99
C ASN A 258 23.31 6.53 9.34
N LEU A 259 22.39 6.24 10.22
CA LEU A 259 22.43 6.71 11.59
C LEU A 259 23.40 5.83 12.41
N THR A 260 24.29 6.44 13.17
CA THR A 260 25.31 5.72 13.97
C THR A 260 25.36 6.18 15.42
N THR A 261 24.72 7.30 15.76
CA THR A 261 24.69 7.83 17.12
C THR A 261 23.29 7.77 17.72
N ARG A 262 23.21 7.68 19.05
CA ARG A 262 21.95 7.67 19.79
C ARG A 262 21.12 8.94 19.52
N ILE A 263 21.77 10.10 19.36
CA ILE A 263 21.10 11.37 19.08
C ILE A 263 20.43 11.33 17.71
N GLN A 264 21.15 10.90 16.66
CA GLN A 264 20.60 10.76 15.31
C GLN A 264 19.41 9.78 15.27
N VAL A 265 19.54 8.64 15.95
CA VAL A 265 18.48 7.63 16.03
C VAL A 265 17.25 8.19 16.74
N ARG A 266 17.43 8.90 17.89
CA ARG A 266 16.33 9.54 18.61
C ARG A 266 15.62 10.60 17.77
N SER A 267 16.37 11.43 17.04
CA SER A 267 15.80 12.43 16.12
C SER A 267 15.00 11.75 14.98
N GLY A 268 15.54 10.71 14.37
CA GLY A 268 14.85 9.94 13.34
C GLY A 268 13.54 9.31 13.85
N ILE A 269 13.57 8.71 15.04
CA ILE A 269 12.38 8.13 15.69
C ILE A 269 11.34 9.23 16.00
N ALA A 270 11.75 10.40 16.48
CA ALA A 270 10.84 11.49 16.80
C ALA A 270 10.06 11.98 15.57
N VAL A 271 10.73 12.08 14.40
CA VAL A 271 10.07 12.41 13.13
C VAL A 271 9.02 11.36 12.75
N LEU A 272 9.36 10.09 12.89
CA LEU A 272 8.44 8.99 12.57
C LEU A 272 7.26 8.92 13.55
N ALA A 273 7.54 9.09 14.84
CA ALA A 273 6.53 9.12 15.89
C ALA A 273 5.57 10.30 15.74
N ASP A 274 6.06 11.49 15.35
CA ASP A 274 5.21 12.66 15.05
C ASP A 274 4.22 12.35 13.91
N SER A 275 4.70 11.75 12.82
CA SER A 275 3.84 11.34 11.71
C SER A 275 2.80 10.29 12.13
N VAL A 276 3.18 9.29 12.93
CA VAL A 276 2.26 8.25 13.43
C VAL A 276 1.24 8.86 14.38
N SER A 277 1.66 9.69 15.33
CA SER A 277 0.83 10.38 16.29
C SER A 277 -0.22 11.29 15.63
N THR A 278 0.20 12.13 14.67
CA THR A 278 -0.71 12.99 13.88
C THR A 278 -1.78 12.14 13.15
N ARG A 279 -1.41 10.98 12.62
CA ARG A 279 -2.37 10.08 11.94
C ARG A 279 -3.32 9.42 12.92
N LEU A 280 -2.84 8.97 14.08
CA LEU A 280 -3.69 8.41 15.13
C LEU A 280 -4.74 9.42 15.58
N ARG A 281 -4.33 10.67 15.90
CA ARG A 281 -5.28 11.73 16.28
C ARG A 281 -6.30 12.03 15.21
N ARG A 282 -5.87 12.09 13.94
CA ARG A 282 -6.78 12.36 12.82
C ARG A 282 -7.85 11.28 12.67
N GLU A 283 -7.53 10.02 12.96
CA GLU A 283 -8.45 8.88 12.87
C GLU A 283 -9.17 8.61 14.21
N GLY A 284 -8.91 9.41 15.26
CA GLY A 284 -9.48 9.20 16.60
C GLY A 284 -9.04 7.91 17.28
N LEU A 285 -7.80 7.47 17.02
CA LEU A 285 -7.25 6.19 17.48
C LEU A 285 -6.15 6.39 18.53
N TYR A 286 -6.05 5.43 19.43
CA TYR A 286 -4.98 5.29 20.43
C TYR A 286 -4.21 4.00 20.21
N ALA A 287 -2.90 4.02 20.44
CA ALA A 287 -2.02 2.87 20.35
C ALA A 287 -1.92 2.16 21.71
N GLY A 288 -2.34 0.91 21.79
CA GLY A 288 -2.10 0.04 22.94
C GLY A 288 -0.74 -0.66 22.90
N GLY A 289 -0.02 -0.58 21.77
CA GLY A 289 1.32 -1.13 21.61
C GLY A 289 2.10 -0.43 20.51
N ILE A 290 3.41 -0.66 20.52
CA ILE A 290 4.34 -0.11 19.53
C ILE A 290 5.27 -1.20 19.00
N GLN A 291 5.56 -1.14 17.71
CA GLN A 291 6.56 -1.96 17.04
C GLN A 291 7.60 -1.06 16.37
N VAL A 292 8.87 -1.47 16.48
CA VAL A 292 9.98 -0.85 15.76
C VAL A 292 10.63 -1.88 14.85
N THR A 293 10.97 -1.45 13.63
CA THR A 293 11.81 -2.23 12.71
C THR A 293 13.05 -1.42 12.38
N VAL A 294 14.22 -2.05 12.56
CA VAL A 294 15.54 -1.51 12.23
C VAL A 294 16.09 -2.25 11.03
N ARG A 295 16.44 -1.53 9.97
CA ARG A 295 17.09 -2.08 8.78
C ARG A 295 18.55 -1.65 8.71
N ASP A 296 19.46 -2.60 8.57
CA ASP A 296 20.89 -2.34 8.37
C ASP A 296 21.23 -2.04 6.89
N PRO A 297 22.47 -1.61 6.57
CA PRO A 297 22.90 -1.37 5.18
C PRO A 297 22.92 -2.62 4.30
N ALA A 298 22.98 -3.82 4.87
CA ALA A 298 22.88 -5.09 4.14
C ALA A 298 21.42 -5.52 3.87
N PHE A 299 20.46 -4.68 4.23
CA PHE A 299 19.01 -4.89 4.10
C PHE A 299 18.44 -6.01 4.99
N HIS A 300 19.10 -6.33 6.09
CA HIS A 300 18.51 -7.21 7.11
C HIS A 300 17.60 -6.41 8.02
N ASP A 301 16.39 -6.92 8.23
CA ASP A 301 15.41 -6.34 9.12
C ASP A 301 15.40 -7.06 10.47
N ARG A 302 15.40 -6.29 11.56
CA ARG A 302 15.16 -6.75 12.92
C ARG A 302 14.01 -5.96 13.50
N SER A 303 13.03 -6.62 14.12
CA SER A 303 11.86 -5.95 14.70
C SER A 303 11.58 -6.42 16.12
N ARG A 304 11.04 -5.51 16.92
CA ARG A 304 10.53 -5.75 18.27
C ARG A 304 9.23 -4.99 18.47
N GLN A 305 8.37 -5.53 19.31
CA GLN A 305 7.14 -4.87 19.73
C GLN A 305 6.92 -5.04 21.22
N LYS A 306 6.19 -4.09 21.82
CA LYS A 306 5.74 -4.18 23.20
C LYS A 306 4.38 -3.51 23.39
N GLN A 307 3.64 -3.95 24.40
CA GLN A 307 2.48 -3.20 24.91
C GLN A 307 2.93 -1.94 25.61
N LEU A 308 2.12 -0.89 25.46
CA LEU A 308 2.29 0.37 26.20
C LEU A 308 1.56 0.25 27.55
N PRO A 309 2.04 0.98 28.59
CA PRO A 309 1.39 0.96 29.91
C PRO A 309 -0.06 1.43 29.87
N ALA A 310 -0.36 2.41 29.01
CA ALA A 310 -1.68 2.93 28.71
C ALA A 310 -1.81 3.22 27.22
N PRO A 311 -3.03 3.15 26.64
CA PRO A 311 -3.26 3.57 25.28
C PRO A 311 -2.92 5.05 25.10
N THR A 312 -2.14 5.39 24.07
CA THR A 312 -1.68 6.77 23.83
C THR A 312 -1.62 7.09 22.34
N HIS A 313 -1.70 8.36 22.01
CA HIS A 313 -1.34 8.89 20.70
C HIS A 313 -0.30 10.03 20.80
N LEU A 314 0.27 10.23 22.00
CA LEU A 314 1.23 11.32 22.26
C LEU A 314 2.59 11.03 21.65
N ILE A 315 3.18 12.04 21.00
CA ILE A 315 4.48 11.95 20.32
C ILE A 315 5.58 11.50 21.29
N LEU A 316 5.59 12.04 22.50
CA LEU A 316 6.63 11.75 23.48
C LEU A 316 6.60 10.29 23.94
N ASP A 317 5.42 9.75 24.22
CA ASP A 317 5.24 8.36 24.65
C ASP A 317 5.69 7.39 23.56
N LEU A 318 5.22 7.63 22.32
CA LEU A 318 5.61 6.83 21.15
C LEU A 318 7.12 6.92 20.90
N THR A 319 7.72 8.11 21.02
CA THR A 319 9.16 8.31 20.82
C THR A 319 9.98 7.57 21.88
N ASN A 320 9.61 7.67 23.15
CA ASN A 320 10.34 7.03 24.24
C ASN A 320 10.22 5.50 24.16
N ALA A 321 9.02 4.99 23.89
CA ALA A 321 8.79 3.58 23.76
C ALA A 321 9.51 2.98 22.52
N ALA A 322 9.52 3.71 21.39
CA ALA A 322 10.25 3.30 20.19
C ALA A 322 11.76 3.35 20.40
N MET A 323 12.29 4.36 21.12
CA MET A 323 13.71 4.45 21.43
C MET A 323 14.16 3.27 22.31
N ALA A 324 13.41 2.94 23.35
CA ALA A 324 13.70 1.79 24.22
C ALA A 324 13.76 0.47 23.43
N LEU A 325 12.80 0.22 22.53
CA LEU A 325 12.83 -0.96 21.65
C LEU A 325 14.01 -0.94 20.67
N THR A 326 14.37 0.24 20.18
CA THR A 326 15.52 0.36 19.26
C THR A 326 16.82 0.03 19.97
N GLU A 327 17.00 0.42 21.23
CA GLU A 327 18.17 0.10 22.06
C GLU A 327 18.31 -1.40 22.36
N GLU A 328 17.21 -2.15 22.36
CA GLU A 328 17.26 -3.62 22.43
C GLU A 328 17.71 -4.28 21.12
N LEU A 329 17.50 -3.62 19.97
CA LEU A 329 17.81 -4.15 18.63
C LEU A 329 19.15 -3.68 18.09
N TRP A 330 19.68 -2.58 18.62
CA TRP A 330 20.78 -1.85 18.04
C TRP A 330 21.76 -1.34 19.12
N THR A 331 23.04 -1.46 18.82
CA THR A 331 24.13 -0.91 19.67
C THR A 331 24.98 0.05 18.84
N PRO A 332 25.19 1.30 19.29
CA PRO A 332 26.12 2.21 18.63
C PRO A 332 27.55 1.63 18.57
N PRO A 333 28.33 1.91 17.52
CA PRO A 333 28.02 2.75 16.35
C PRO A 333 27.50 1.98 15.14
N ALA A 334 26.87 0.81 15.30
CA ALA A 334 26.39 0.02 14.17
C ALA A 334 25.46 0.87 13.27
N PRO A 335 25.64 0.83 11.93
CA PRO A 335 24.88 1.72 11.04
C PRO A 335 23.45 1.27 10.85
N ILE A 336 22.50 2.18 11.02
CA ILE A 336 21.08 2.01 10.68
C ILE A 336 20.78 2.70 9.35
N ARG A 337 20.30 1.94 8.37
CA ARG A 337 19.88 2.46 7.07
C ARG A 337 18.46 3.04 7.10
N ALA A 338 17.54 2.34 7.74
CA ALA A 338 16.12 2.73 7.82
C ALA A 338 15.52 2.34 9.17
N LEU A 339 14.54 3.13 9.59
CA LEU A 339 13.71 2.86 10.77
C LEU A 339 12.24 2.89 10.37
N THR A 340 11.44 2.05 11.03
CA THR A 340 9.98 2.09 10.96
C THR A 340 9.43 2.06 12.38
N VAL A 341 8.48 2.97 12.66
CA VAL A 341 7.72 3.02 13.90
C VAL A 341 6.27 2.73 13.57
N THR A 342 5.67 1.76 14.26
CA THR A 342 4.30 1.32 14.00
C THR A 342 3.51 1.25 15.31
N ALA A 343 2.40 1.96 15.38
CA ALA A 343 1.39 1.83 16.42
C ALA A 343 0.54 0.60 16.13
N ILE A 344 0.37 -0.27 17.11
CA ILE A 344 -0.39 -1.53 17.06
C ILE A 344 -1.39 -1.59 18.20
N HIS A 345 -2.29 -2.58 18.18
CA HIS A 345 -3.36 -2.73 19.15
C HIS A 345 -4.17 -1.43 19.30
N LEU A 346 -4.69 -0.97 18.17
CA LEU A 346 -5.40 0.30 18.09
C LEU A 346 -6.79 0.18 18.70
N SER A 347 -7.18 1.20 19.46
CA SER A 347 -8.54 1.36 20.00
C SER A 347 -9.08 2.75 19.70
N PRO A 348 -10.42 2.91 19.49
CA PRO A 348 -11.06 4.21 19.40
C PRO A 348 -10.96 4.99 20.72
N ALA A 349 -11.07 6.31 20.65
CA ALA A 349 -11.01 7.19 21.83
C ALA A 349 -11.98 6.80 22.95
N GLY A 350 -13.20 6.33 22.62
CA GLY A 350 -14.19 5.90 23.60
C GLY A 350 -13.91 4.57 24.29
N GLU A 351 -12.96 3.79 23.80
CA GLU A 351 -12.55 2.48 24.32
C GLU A 351 -11.13 2.47 24.90
N ALA A 352 -10.43 3.60 24.83
CA ALA A 352 -9.10 3.77 25.38
C ALA A 352 -9.20 4.05 26.87
N TYR A 353 -9.06 3.03 27.71
CA TYR A 353 -9.07 3.18 29.18
C TYR A 353 -7.63 3.32 29.68
N GLU A 354 -7.37 4.39 30.43
CA GLU A 354 -6.17 4.57 31.22
C GLU A 354 -6.47 4.10 32.65
N GLN A 355 -5.69 3.15 33.15
CA GLN A 355 -5.77 2.78 34.55
C GLN A 355 -5.18 3.92 35.40
N ALA A 356 -6.00 4.51 36.26
CA ALA A 356 -5.54 5.56 37.15
C ALA A 356 -4.39 5.04 38.06
N ASP A 357 -3.27 5.75 38.04
CA ASP A 357 -2.17 5.46 38.96
C ASP A 357 -2.44 6.14 40.30
N LEU A 358 -2.58 5.35 41.34
CA LEU A 358 -2.78 5.82 42.72
C LEU A 358 -1.61 6.67 43.23
N PHE A 359 -0.41 6.50 42.67
CA PHE A 359 0.81 7.18 43.06
C PHE A 359 1.14 8.41 42.21
N ASP A 360 0.49 8.61 41.05
CA ASP A 360 0.62 9.80 40.21
C ASP A 360 -0.76 10.32 39.75
N PRO A 361 -1.54 10.96 40.63
CA PRO A 361 -2.84 11.52 40.30
C PRO A 361 -2.80 12.67 39.29
N THR A 362 -1.59 13.17 38.94
CA THR A 362 -1.42 14.26 37.98
C THR A 362 -1.12 13.77 36.56
N ALA A 363 -0.90 12.45 36.34
CA ALA A 363 -0.58 11.89 35.05
C ALA A 363 -1.66 12.24 34.01
N GLY A 364 -2.93 12.03 34.31
CA GLY A 364 -4.03 12.36 33.41
C GLY A 364 -4.13 13.84 33.05
N GLN A 365 -3.78 14.76 33.98
CA GLN A 365 -3.76 16.21 33.69
C GLN A 365 -2.61 16.59 32.75
N ARG A 366 -1.44 15.97 32.92
CA ARG A 366 -0.29 16.18 32.03
C ARG A 366 -0.61 15.69 30.61
N ASN A 367 -1.20 14.52 30.49
CA ASN A 367 -1.62 13.94 29.20
C ASN A 367 -2.64 14.84 28.50
N ALA A 368 -3.67 15.32 29.21
CA ALA A 368 -4.68 16.23 28.65
C ALA A 368 -4.08 17.57 28.18
N ARG A 369 -3.08 18.10 28.85
CA ARG A 369 -2.35 19.32 28.41
C ARG A 369 -1.54 19.04 27.15
N GLN A 370 -0.85 17.92 27.10
CA GLN A 370 -0.06 17.52 25.94
C GLN A 370 -0.95 17.26 24.71
N GLU A 371 -2.08 16.60 24.88
CA GLU A 371 -3.07 16.38 23.80
C GLU A 371 -3.57 17.70 23.19
N LYS A 372 -3.89 18.69 24.05
CA LYS A 372 -4.29 20.04 23.59
C LYS A 372 -3.17 20.72 22.80
N LEU A 373 -1.93 20.60 23.24
CA LEU A 373 -0.77 21.16 22.53
C LEU A 373 -0.60 20.50 21.17
N GLU A 374 -0.59 19.18 21.10
CA GLU A 374 -0.41 18.43 19.84
C GLU A 374 -1.58 18.64 18.87
N SER A 375 -2.81 18.76 19.38
CA SER A 375 -3.98 19.12 18.58
C SER A 375 -3.88 20.53 18.00
N ALA A 376 -3.34 21.51 18.78
CA ALA A 376 -3.08 22.85 18.28
C ALA A 376 -2.00 22.85 17.19
N MET A 377 -0.94 22.05 17.34
CA MET A 377 0.09 21.86 16.31
C MET A 377 -0.53 21.32 15.01
N ASP A 378 -1.42 20.32 15.10
CA ASP A 378 -2.09 19.75 13.93
C ASP A 378 -3.00 20.77 13.24
N ALA A 379 -3.69 21.63 14.00
CA ALA A 379 -4.49 22.73 13.45
C ALA A 379 -3.62 23.76 12.69
N ILE A 380 -2.45 24.12 13.23
CA ILE A 380 -1.48 25.00 12.57
C ILE A 380 -0.99 24.35 11.27
N ARG A 381 -0.61 23.08 11.31
CA ARG A 381 -0.13 22.33 10.14
C ARG A 381 -1.20 22.22 9.05
N LYS A 382 -2.46 22.02 9.43
CA LYS A 382 -3.59 21.98 8.50
C LYS A 382 -3.77 23.33 7.77
N LYS A 383 -3.54 24.45 8.47
CA LYS A 383 -3.74 25.80 7.94
C LYS A 383 -2.55 26.30 7.13
N TYR A 384 -1.34 26.05 7.59
CA TYR A 384 -0.11 26.67 7.07
C TYR A 384 0.86 25.66 6.42
N GLY A 385 0.51 24.38 6.38
CA GLY A 385 1.36 23.32 5.83
C GLY A 385 2.13 22.55 6.90
N GLY A 386 2.51 21.30 6.61
CA GLY A 386 3.14 20.38 7.55
C GLY A 386 4.48 20.84 8.15
N GLY A 387 5.21 21.71 7.45
CA GLY A 387 6.49 22.27 7.91
C GLY A 387 6.37 23.53 8.78
N ALA A 388 5.15 24.08 8.97
CA ALA A 388 4.96 25.34 9.71
C ALA A 388 5.34 25.24 11.21
N ILE A 389 5.19 24.05 11.79
CA ILE A 389 5.62 23.74 13.16
C ILE A 389 6.09 22.28 13.22
N VAL A 390 7.27 22.07 13.81
CA VAL A 390 7.87 20.74 14.00
C VAL A 390 8.20 20.51 15.46
N TYR A 391 8.20 19.27 15.89
CA TYR A 391 8.64 18.90 17.22
C TYR A 391 10.16 19.12 17.33
N GLY A 392 10.64 19.76 18.42
CA GLY A 392 12.04 20.19 18.55
C GLY A 392 13.06 19.06 18.37
N ALA A 393 12.77 17.86 18.89
CA ALA A 393 13.60 16.66 18.72
C ALA A 393 13.63 16.13 17.28
N ALA A 394 12.73 16.58 16.41
CA ALA A 394 12.65 16.21 15.00
C ALA A 394 13.45 17.14 14.07
N ARG A 395 14.10 18.16 14.61
CA ARG A 395 14.94 19.06 13.81
C ARG A 395 16.25 18.35 13.45
N PRO A 396 16.60 18.21 12.15
CA PRO A 396 17.96 17.79 11.81
C PRO A 396 18.94 18.81 12.37
N GLU A 397 20.03 18.33 12.99
CA GLU A 397 21.16 19.20 13.32
C GLU A 397 21.56 19.93 12.04
N LYS A 398 21.51 21.27 12.05
CA LYS A 398 22.21 22.04 11.04
C LYS A 398 23.68 21.68 11.20
N GLU A 399 24.32 21.23 10.12
CA GLU A 399 25.78 21.30 10.04
C GLU A 399 26.15 22.73 10.45
N GLU A 400 26.91 22.86 11.55
CA GLU A 400 27.51 24.14 11.88
C GLU A 400 28.42 24.48 10.71
N ASP A 401 28.05 25.50 9.95
CA ASP A 401 28.98 26.13 9.02
C ASP A 401 30.25 26.45 9.83
N PRO A 402 31.43 26.00 9.40
CA PRO A 402 32.65 26.43 10.05
C PRO A 402 32.69 27.95 9.99
N LEU A 403 32.68 28.57 11.17
CA LEU A 403 32.82 30.01 11.30
C LEU A 403 34.03 30.50 10.47
N PRO A 404 33.89 31.66 9.81
CA PRO A 404 34.90 32.18 8.91
C PRO A 404 36.23 32.50 9.59
#